data_288a69feeaf1382ffd7c5281ba1e88fb
#
_entry.id   288a69feeaf1382ffd7c5281ba1e88fb
#
_cell.length_a   1.000
_cell.length_b   1.000
_cell.length_c   1.000
_cell.angle_alpha   90.00
_cell.angle_beta   90.00
_cell.angle_gamma   90.00
#
_symmetry.space_group_name_H-M   'P 1'
#
loop_
_entity.id
_entity.type
_entity.pdbx_description
1 polymer ?
#
loop_
_entity_poly.entity_id
_entity_poly.type
_entity_poly.pdbx_seq_one_letter_code
_entity_poly.pdbx_strand_id
1 'polypeptide(L)' 'MNNYQQRKEAARQKAIDWQYEASEQDLSYGELAEAGNYFYKLGKRFGLLREFRENAIPC' A
#
# COMPACT_ATOMS: atom_id res chain seq x y z
N MET A 1 9.46 12.89 19.32
CA MET A 1 8.42 13.15 18.42
C MET A 1 8.56 12.37 17.14
N ASN A 2 7.73 11.41 16.88
CA ASN A 2 7.96 10.53 15.77
C ASN A 2 6.76 10.36 14.87
N ASN A 3 6.28 11.49 14.39
CA ASN A 3 5.18 11.44 13.44
C ASN A 3 5.52 10.64 12.20
N TYR A 4 6.80 10.65 11.81
CA TYR A 4 7.23 9.87 10.66
C TYR A 4 7.02 8.37 10.90
N GLN A 5 7.43 7.87 12.05
CA GLN A 5 7.27 6.45 12.36
C GLN A 5 5.80 6.06 12.45
N GLN A 6 4.99 6.90 13.06
CA GLN A 6 3.56 6.63 13.15
C GLN A 6 2.92 6.63 11.78
N ARG A 7 3.29 7.56 10.92
CA ARG A 7 2.77 7.62 9.56
C ARG A 7 3.22 6.45 8.72
N LYS A 8 4.47 6.02 8.91
CA LYS A 8 5.00 4.86 8.21
C LYS A 8 4.24 3.60 8.61
N GLU A 9 3.97 3.42 9.89
CA GLU A 9 3.19 2.29 10.36
C GLU A 9 1.75 2.35 9.85
N ALA A 10 1.16 3.52 9.81
CA ALA A 10 -0.17 3.70 9.27
C ALA A 10 -0.21 3.35 7.78
N ALA A 11 0.83 3.73 7.04
CA ALA A 11 0.92 3.40 5.62
C ALA A 11 1.04 1.89 5.41
N ARG A 12 1.85 1.24 6.24
CA ARG A 12 2.00 -0.21 6.19
C ARG A 12 0.66 -0.88 6.49
N GLN A 13 -0.05 -0.41 7.49
CA GLN A 13 -1.33 -0.98 7.86
C GLN A 13 -2.37 -0.79 6.75
N LYS A 14 -2.37 0.35 6.09
CA LYS A 14 -3.27 0.58 4.97
C LYS A 14 -3.06 -0.43 3.85
N ALA A 15 -1.80 -0.76 3.57
CA ALA A 15 -1.50 -1.75 2.55
C ALA A 15 -2.00 -3.13 2.94
N ILE A 16 -1.83 -3.50 4.21
CA ILE A 16 -2.29 -4.78 4.71
C ILE A 16 -3.82 -4.86 4.65
N ASP A 17 -4.49 -3.81 5.09
CA ASP A 17 -5.95 -3.75 5.07
C ASP A 17 -6.48 -3.82 3.64
N TRP A 18 -5.84 -3.09 2.72
CA TRP A 18 -6.23 -3.13 1.32
C TRP A 18 -6.07 -4.52 0.73
N GLN A 19 -4.97 -5.18 1.05
CA GLN A 19 -4.71 -6.52 0.53
C GLN A 19 -5.77 -7.52 1.03
N TYR A 20 -6.15 -7.39 2.28
CA TYR A 20 -7.19 -8.23 2.85
C TYR A 20 -8.53 -8.02 2.14
N GLU A 21 -8.92 -6.76 1.96
CA GLU A 21 -10.17 -6.44 1.29
C GLU A 21 -10.14 -6.86 -0.19
N ALA A 22 -9.02 -6.63 -0.85
CA ALA A 22 -8.89 -6.96 -2.27
C ALA A 22 -8.98 -8.46 -2.52
N SER A 23 -8.55 -9.27 -1.57
CA SER A 23 -8.62 -10.72 -1.73
C SER A 23 -10.06 -11.22 -1.74
N GLU A 24 -10.99 -10.45 -1.23
CA GLU A 24 -12.41 -10.81 -1.18
C GLU A 24 -13.23 -10.16 -2.30
N GLN A 25 -12.63 -9.33 -3.11
CA GLN A 25 -13.32 -8.60 -4.16
C GLN A 25 -12.65 -8.81 -5.50
N ASP A 26 -13.47 -8.81 -6.55
CA ASP A 26 -12.95 -8.81 -7.91
C ASP A 26 -12.71 -7.37 -8.33
N LEU A 27 -11.48 -6.93 -8.22
CA LEU A 27 -11.14 -5.58 -8.59
C LEU A 27 -10.98 -5.47 -10.10
N SER A 28 -11.50 -4.38 -10.65
CA SER A 28 -11.29 -4.09 -12.07
C SER A 28 -9.85 -3.66 -12.30
N TYR A 29 -9.43 -3.71 -13.55
CA TYR A 29 -8.08 -3.27 -13.90
C TYR A 29 -7.85 -1.82 -13.50
N GLY A 30 -8.86 -0.96 -13.70
CA GLY A 30 -8.76 0.44 -13.31
C GLY A 30 -8.58 0.63 -11.82
N GLU A 31 -9.30 -0.17 -11.02
CA GLU A 31 -9.17 -0.10 -9.57
C GLU A 31 -7.79 -0.55 -9.11
N LEU A 32 -7.25 -1.58 -9.75
CA LEU A 32 -5.89 -2.05 -9.45
C LEU A 32 -4.86 -0.98 -9.82
N ALA A 33 -5.05 -0.32 -10.96
CA ALA A 33 -4.14 0.73 -11.39
C ALA A 33 -4.15 1.92 -10.41
N GLU A 34 -5.33 2.30 -9.93
CA GLU A 34 -5.44 3.37 -8.96
C GLU A 34 -4.77 3.01 -7.65
N ALA A 35 -4.98 1.79 -7.17
CA ALA A 35 -4.34 1.31 -5.95
C ALA A 35 -2.83 1.27 -6.11
N GLY A 36 -2.35 0.79 -7.24
CA GLY A 36 -0.92 0.75 -7.51
C GLY A 36 -0.29 2.13 -7.48
N ASN A 37 -0.95 3.10 -8.10
CA ASN A 37 -0.48 4.47 -8.11
C ASN A 37 -0.45 5.05 -6.69
N TYR A 38 -1.49 4.81 -5.92
CA TYR A 38 -1.58 5.25 -4.54
C TYR A 38 -0.46 4.67 -3.69
N PHE A 39 -0.27 3.36 -3.75
CA PHE A 39 0.75 2.69 -2.93
C PHE A 39 2.17 2.99 -3.41
N TYR A 40 2.34 3.25 -4.70
CA TYR A 40 3.64 3.69 -5.19
C TYR A 40 4.05 5.01 -4.53
N LYS A 41 3.15 5.98 -4.52
CA LYS A 41 3.43 7.27 -3.90
C LYS A 41 3.66 7.13 -2.40
N LEU A 42 2.83 6.33 -1.76
CA LEU A 42 2.93 6.10 -0.33
C LEU A 42 4.24 5.39 0.02
N GLY A 43 4.57 4.37 -0.72
CA GLY A 43 5.80 3.61 -0.51
C GLY A 43 7.04 4.45 -0.77
N LYS A 44 7.00 5.29 -1.79
CA LYS A 44 8.11 6.17 -2.09
C LYS A 44 8.32 7.18 -0.97
N ARG A 45 7.23 7.70 -0.43
CA ARG A 45 7.29 8.68 0.65
C ARG A 45 7.91 8.12 1.92
N PHE A 46 7.59 6.87 2.25
CA PHE A 46 8.01 6.26 3.51
C PHE A 46 9.08 5.18 3.36
N GLY A 47 9.59 4.99 2.15
CA GLY A 47 10.61 3.98 1.92
C GLY A 47 10.09 2.55 2.04
N LEU A 48 8.83 2.34 1.66
CA LEU A 48 8.18 1.03 1.80
C LEU A 48 8.01 0.29 0.47
N LEU A 49 8.52 0.84 -0.63
CA LEU A 49 8.30 0.22 -1.95
C LEU A 49 8.77 -1.22 -2.02
N ARG A 50 9.95 -1.49 -1.49
CA ARG A 50 10.49 -2.84 -1.50
C ARG A 50 9.62 -3.78 -0.67
N GLU A 51 9.25 -3.32 0.51
CA GLU A 51 8.38 -4.09 1.40
C GLU A 51 7.02 -4.37 0.74
N PHE A 52 6.46 -3.36 0.08
CA PHE A 52 5.19 -3.53 -0.61
C PHE A 52 5.29 -4.58 -1.71
N ARG A 53 6.38 -4.54 -2.48
CA ARG A 53 6.59 -5.52 -3.55
C ARG A 53 6.76 -6.93 -3.00
N GLU A 54 7.48 -7.06 -1.89
CA GLU A 54 7.68 -8.36 -1.25
C GLU A 54 6.37 -8.94 -0.73
N ASN A 55 5.42 -8.08 -0.40
CA ASN A 55 4.12 -8.50 0.12
C ASN A 55 3.03 -8.50 -0.96
N ALA A 56 3.42 -8.42 -2.22
CA ALA A 56 2.49 -8.44 -3.35
C ALA A 56 1.51 -7.27 -3.34
N ILE A 57 1.89 -6.15 -2.76
CA ILE A 57 1.12 -4.93 -2.84
C ILE A 57 1.42 -4.27 -4.19
N PRO A 58 0.41 -3.92 -4.99
CA PRO A 58 0.66 -3.27 -6.27
C PRO A 58 1.26 -1.87 -6.06
N CYS A 59 2.36 -1.60 -6.74
CA CYS A 59 3.00 -0.29 -6.65
C CYS A 59 3.94 -0.02 -7.81
#